data_3e76d6e83cbd12990d60118d797e13ba
#
_entry.id   3e76d6e83cbd12990d60118d797e13ba
#
_cell.length_a   1.000
_cell.length_b   1.000
_cell.length_c   1.000
_cell.angle_alpha   90.00
_cell.angle_beta   90.00
_cell.angle_gamma   90.00
#
_symmetry.space_group_name_H-M   'P 1'
#
loop_
_entity.id
_entity.type
_entity.pdbx_description
1 polymer ?
#
loop_
_entity_poly.entity_id
_entity_poly.type
_entity_poly.pdbx_seq_one_letter_code
_entity_poly.pdbx_strand_id
1 'polypeptide(L)'
;MRAAAFEPRIARVIFCDVLPDLFGSLAGIAPAPVRELLRRMVPLGVGRRAVNSVMNRIAARDPLVAWGIQQGMLVMGAEDPFDFIRATLRFRTARYSHRLTQDVLLMAGTTDHYVPIEHLHDQITTLTGVRSLSARIFTPAESASNHCQLGNLGLAMRTVLNWLDQFAPVCEE
;
A
#
# COMPACT_ATOMS: atom_id res chain seq x y z
N MET A 1 8.83 1.43 3.56
CA MET A 1 8.65 1.21 5.01
C MET A 1 9.63 0.20 5.59
N ARG A 2 9.66 -1.06 5.15
CA ARG A 2 10.57 -2.06 5.73
C ARG A 2 12.04 -1.64 5.74
N ALA A 3 12.57 -1.10 4.64
CA ALA A 3 13.93 -0.61 4.59
C ALA A 3 14.20 0.45 5.68
N ALA A 4 13.34 1.47 5.78
CA ALA A 4 13.48 2.54 6.76
C ALA A 4 13.39 2.06 8.23
N ALA A 5 12.70 0.95 8.49
CA ALA A 5 12.59 0.37 9.83
C ALA A 5 13.90 -0.30 10.32
N PHE A 6 14.86 -0.55 9.42
CA PHE A 6 16.11 -1.26 9.71
C PHE A 6 17.38 -0.54 9.23
N GLU A 7 17.23 0.54 8.46
CA GLU A 7 18.34 1.29 7.90
C GLU A 7 18.36 2.73 8.47
N PRO A 8 19.19 3.00 9.47
CA PRO A 8 19.24 4.28 10.16
C PRO A 8 19.77 5.44 9.30
N ARG A 9 20.44 5.15 8.19
CA ARG A 9 20.93 6.19 7.25
C ARG A 9 19.79 6.83 6.46
N ILE A 10 18.61 6.21 6.42
CA ILE A 10 17.42 6.82 5.82
C ILE A 10 16.91 7.89 6.79
N ALA A 11 17.10 9.15 6.44
CA ALA A 11 16.70 10.27 7.30
C ALA A 11 15.22 10.63 7.17
N ARG A 12 14.61 10.45 5.99
CA ARG A 12 13.24 10.85 5.66
C ARG A 12 12.56 9.80 4.80
N VAL A 13 11.26 9.68 4.93
CA VAL A 13 10.48 8.66 4.22
C VAL A 13 9.23 9.28 3.63
N ILE A 14 9.01 9.08 2.34
CA ILE A 14 7.83 9.56 1.64
C ILE A 14 7.08 8.35 1.11
N PHE A 15 5.81 8.26 1.43
CA PHE A 15 4.91 7.22 0.93
C PHE A 15 3.88 7.84 0.00
N CYS A 16 3.89 7.40 -1.24
CA CYS A 16 2.86 7.70 -2.21
C CYS A 16 1.94 6.48 -2.28
N ASP A 17 0.69 6.66 -1.89
CA ASP A 17 -0.32 5.61 -1.77
C ASP A 17 0.10 4.43 -0.88
N VAL A 18 -0.30 4.48 0.37
CA VAL A 18 0.15 3.53 1.40
C VAL A 18 -0.67 2.25 1.36
N LEU A 19 0.01 1.12 1.23
CA LEU A 19 -0.57 -0.22 1.34
C LEU A 19 -0.18 -0.88 2.68
N PRO A 20 -0.92 -0.64 3.78
CA PRO A 20 -0.60 -1.21 5.08
C PRO A 20 -0.78 -2.72 5.11
N ASP A 21 -1.64 -3.27 4.26
CA ASP A 21 -1.95 -4.68 4.14
C ASP A 21 -2.27 -5.04 2.68
N LEU A 22 -1.30 -5.59 1.97
CA LEU A 22 -1.46 -5.94 0.55
C LEU A 22 -2.59 -6.96 0.33
N PHE A 23 -2.68 -7.99 1.19
CA PHE A 23 -3.79 -8.94 1.10
C PHE A 23 -5.14 -8.27 1.30
N GLY A 24 -5.24 -7.39 2.30
CA GLY A 24 -6.47 -6.65 2.59
C GLY A 24 -6.94 -5.81 1.42
N SER A 25 -6.02 -5.16 0.70
CA SER A 25 -6.32 -4.37 -0.49
C SER A 25 -6.81 -5.23 -1.65
N LEU A 26 -6.08 -6.31 -1.98
CA LEU A 26 -6.45 -7.21 -3.08
C LEU A 26 -7.74 -7.99 -2.81
N ALA A 27 -7.96 -8.40 -1.56
CA ALA A 27 -9.16 -9.11 -1.15
C ALA A 27 -10.31 -8.18 -0.73
N GLY A 28 -10.17 -6.87 -0.93
CA GLY A 28 -11.14 -5.85 -0.51
C GLY A 28 -12.55 -6.04 -1.08
N ILE A 29 -12.66 -6.65 -2.26
CA ILE A 29 -13.93 -7.02 -2.90
C ILE A 29 -14.68 -8.16 -2.18
N ALA A 30 -13.98 -8.97 -1.37
CA ALA A 30 -14.58 -10.07 -0.62
C ALA A 30 -15.18 -9.56 0.71
N PRO A 31 -16.33 -10.13 1.16
CA PRO A 31 -16.90 -9.83 2.47
C PRO A 31 -15.89 -10.05 3.62
N ALA A 32 -15.95 -9.23 4.67
CA ALA A 32 -15.02 -9.30 5.81
C ALA A 32 -14.88 -10.72 6.42
N PRO A 33 -15.96 -11.50 6.63
CA PRO A 33 -15.84 -12.86 7.15
C PRO A 33 -15.03 -13.78 6.23
N VAL A 34 -15.17 -13.63 4.91
CA VAL A 34 -14.42 -14.40 3.92
C VAL A 34 -12.95 -14.04 3.95
N ARG A 35 -12.62 -12.75 4.03
CA ARG A 35 -11.22 -12.30 4.16
C ARG A 35 -10.56 -12.87 5.41
N GLU A 36 -11.26 -12.84 6.54
CA GLU A 36 -10.73 -13.39 7.80
C GLU A 36 -10.55 -14.90 7.73
N LEU A 37 -11.50 -15.63 7.12
CA LEU A 37 -11.36 -17.06 6.88
C LEU A 37 -10.13 -17.37 6.01
N LEU A 38 -9.93 -16.63 4.92
CA LEU A 38 -8.77 -16.79 4.05
C LEU A 38 -7.46 -16.51 4.80
N ARG A 39 -7.41 -15.48 5.67
CA ARG A 39 -6.23 -15.18 6.50
C ARG A 39 -5.83 -16.34 7.39
N ARG A 40 -6.79 -17.14 7.86
CA ARG A 40 -6.54 -18.30 8.73
C ARG A 40 -6.19 -19.55 7.95
N MET A 41 -6.88 -19.79 6.83
CA MET A 41 -6.77 -21.05 6.08
C MET A 41 -5.58 -21.06 5.10
N VAL A 42 -5.33 -19.95 4.41
CA VAL A 42 -4.30 -19.88 3.37
C VAL A 42 -2.88 -20.16 3.88
N PRO A 43 -2.45 -19.63 5.05
CA PRO A 43 -1.14 -19.99 5.61
C PRO A 43 -0.97 -21.49 5.89
N LEU A 44 -2.06 -22.18 6.20
CA LEU A 44 -2.10 -23.62 6.48
C LEU A 44 -2.14 -24.47 5.20
N GLY A 45 -2.15 -23.86 4.01
CA GLY A 45 -2.28 -24.56 2.72
C GLY A 45 -3.69 -25.05 2.40
N VAL A 46 -4.69 -24.64 3.20
CA VAL A 46 -6.08 -25.11 3.07
C VAL A 46 -6.85 -24.26 2.07
N GLY A 47 -7.67 -24.90 1.24
CA GLY A 47 -8.56 -24.22 0.32
C GLY A 47 -7.98 -23.91 -1.07
N ARG A 48 -6.78 -24.41 -1.44
CA ARG A 48 -6.09 -24.14 -2.70
C ARG A 48 -7.02 -24.28 -3.92
N ARG A 49 -7.73 -25.42 -4.05
CA ARG A 49 -8.62 -25.66 -5.19
C ARG A 49 -9.75 -24.64 -5.28
N ALA A 50 -10.35 -24.30 -4.15
CA ALA A 50 -11.46 -23.34 -4.10
C ALA A 50 -10.97 -21.92 -4.45
N VAL A 51 -9.87 -21.47 -3.86
CA VAL A 51 -9.27 -20.15 -4.16
C VAL A 51 -8.89 -20.06 -5.63
N ASN A 52 -8.18 -21.04 -6.18
CA ASN A 52 -7.79 -21.03 -7.59
C ASN A 52 -9.02 -21.04 -8.52
N SER A 53 -10.05 -21.81 -8.20
CA SER A 53 -11.29 -21.83 -8.99
C SER A 53 -11.99 -20.46 -8.98
N VAL A 54 -12.09 -19.80 -7.83
CA VAL A 54 -12.71 -18.49 -7.72
C VAL A 54 -11.89 -17.44 -8.45
N MET A 55 -10.56 -17.38 -8.21
CA MET A 55 -9.68 -16.42 -8.85
C MET A 55 -9.67 -16.55 -10.37
N ASN A 56 -9.62 -17.78 -10.90
CA ASN A 56 -9.67 -18.02 -12.34
C ASN A 56 -11.03 -17.60 -12.95
N ARG A 57 -12.15 -17.78 -12.23
CA ARG A 57 -13.46 -17.32 -12.69
C ARG A 57 -13.56 -15.80 -12.75
N ILE A 58 -12.98 -15.10 -11.79
CA ILE A 58 -12.94 -13.62 -11.76
C ILE A 58 -12.06 -13.15 -12.92
N ALA A 59 -10.86 -13.72 -13.05
CA ALA A 59 -9.93 -13.40 -14.14
C ALA A 59 -10.53 -13.61 -15.53
N ALA A 60 -11.34 -14.65 -15.71
CA ALA A 60 -12.01 -14.91 -16.99
C ALA A 60 -13.06 -13.86 -17.39
N ARG A 61 -13.52 -13.03 -16.42
CA ARG A 61 -14.52 -11.98 -16.63
C ARG A 61 -13.96 -10.57 -16.71
N ASP A 62 -12.75 -10.38 -16.19
CA ASP A 62 -12.11 -9.07 -16.09
C ASP A 62 -10.63 -9.16 -16.51
N PRO A 63 -10.28 -8.62 -17.69
CA PRO A 63 -8.90 -8.62 -18.18
C PRO A 63 -7.91 -7.92 -17.26
N LEU A 64 -8.33 -6.87 -16.53
CA LEU A 64 -7.46 -6.15 -15.59
C LEU A 64 -7.13 -7.01 -14.38
N VAL A 65 -8.13 -7.73 -13.86
CA VAL A 65 -7.92 -8.71 -12.77
C VAL A 65 -7.04 -9.86 -13.24
N ALA A 66 -7.26 -10.38 -14.46
CA ALA A 66 -6.43 -11.43 -15.05
C ALA A 66 -4.96 -10.99 -15.13
N TRP A 67 -4.73 -9.79 -15.65
CA TRP A 67 -3.39 -9.19 -15.71
C TRP A 67 -2.77 -9.04 -14.31
N GLY A 68 -3.52 -8.49 -13.36
CA GLY A 68 -3.04 -8.29 -11.97
C GLY A 68 -2.64 -9.60 -11.29
N ILE A 69 -3.40 -10.67 -11.47
CA ILE A 69 -3.08 -12.00 -10.95
C ILE A 69 -1.81 -12.54 -11.61
N GLN A 70 -1.70 -12.50 -12.94
CA GLN A 70 -0.54 -12.98 -13.68
C GLN A 70 0.73 -12.21 -13.31
N GLN A 71 0.63 -10.88 -13.27
CA GLN A 71 1.73 -10.02 -12.87
C GLN A 71 2.15 -10.27 -11.43
N GLY A 72 1.19 -10.41 -10.53
CA GLY A 72 1.46 -10.72 -9.12
C GLY A 72 2.12 -12.08 -8.94
N MET A 73 1.67 -13.09 -9.66
CA MET A 73 2.30 -14.42 -9.67
C MET A 73 3.76 -14.35 -10.17
N LEU A 74 4.00 -13.64 -11.27
CA LEU A 74 5.33 -13.45 -11.83
C LEU A 74 6.28 -12.78 -10.83
N VAL A 75 5.87 -11.64 -10.28
CA VAL A 75 6.69 -10.83 -9.35
C VAL A 75 6.98 -11.57 -8.05
N MET A 76 6.05 -12.38 -7.56
CA MET A 76 6.18 -13.11 -6.30
C MET A 76 6.73 -14.53 -6.47
N GLY A 77 6.97 -15.00 -7.70
CA GLY A 77 7.41 -16.35 -7.97
C GLY A 77 6.37 -17.39 -7.55
N ALA A 78 5.08 -17.08 -7.69
CA ALA A 78 3.98 -17.94 -7.32
C ALA A 78 3.59 -18.88 -8.48
N GLU A 79 3.32 -20.15 -8.17
CA GLU A 79 2.96 -21.15 -9.18
C GLU A 79 1.49 -21.06 -9.58
N ASP A 80 0.62 -20.61 -8.67
CA ASP A 80 -0.81 -20.47 -8.91
C ASP A 80 -1.42 -19.29 -8.10
N PRO A 81 -2.68 -18.91 -8.34
CA PRO A 81 -3.34 -17.81 -7.62
C PRO A 81 -3.36 -17.99 -6.09
N PHE A 82 -3.44 -19.22 -5.59
CA PHE A 82 -3.40 -19.49 -4.16
C PHE A 82 -2.03 -19.12 -3.56
N ASP A 83 -0.93 -19.49 -4.21
CA ASP A 83 0.42 -19.16 -3.76
C ASP A 83 0.68 -17.65 -3.84
N PHE A 84 0.14 -16.99 -4.86
CA PHE A 84 0.14 -15.53 -4.94
C PHE A 84 -0.57 -14.91 -3.73
N ILE A 85 -1.80 -15.32 -3.43
CA ILE A 85 -2.55 -14.83 -2.26
C ILE A 85 -1.78 -15.12 -0.96
N ARG A 86 -1.19 -16.31 -0.82
CA ARG A 86 -0.37 -16.67 0.33
C ARG A 86 0.84 -15.76 0.49
N ALA A 87 1.49 -15.39 -0.60
CA ALA A 87 2.63 -14.48 -0.59
C ALA A 87 2.22 -13.07 -0.13
N THR A 88 1.05 -12.56 -0.54
CA THR A 88 0.58 -11.21 -0.16
C THR A 88 0.38 -11.04 1.34
N LEU A 89 0.06 -12.11 2.08
CA LEU A 89 -0.11 -12.08 3.53
C LEU A 89 1.16 -11.67 4.31
N ARG A 90 2.34 -11.73 3.67
CA ARG A 90 3.62 -11.32 4.27
C ARG A 90 3.82 -9.81 4.26
N PHE A 91 3.11 -9.08 3.38
CA PHE A 91 3.27 -7.65 3.18
C PHE A 91 2.29 -6.86 4.05
N ARG A 92 2.68 -6.66 5.31
CA ARG A 92 1.95 -5.86 6.29
C ARG A 92 2.90 -4.86 6.93
N THR A 93 2.64 -3.57 6.72
CA THR A 93 3.50 -2.49 7.24
C THR A 93 3.43 -2.37 8.76
N ALA A 94 2.29 -2.67 9.38
CA ALA A 94 2.09 -2.61 10.83
C ALA A 94 3.17 -3.36 11.63
N ARG A 95 3.81 -4.39 11.03
CA ARG A 95 4.91 -5.12 11.67
C ARG A 95 6.17 -4.26 11.88
N TYR A 96 6.31 -3.17 11.15
CA TYR A 96 7.52 -2.35 11.08
C TYR A 96 7.26 -0.88 11.38
N SER A 97 6.02 -0.41 11.26
CA SER A 97 5.65 1.01 11.36
C SER A 97 6.12 1.65 12.66
N HIS A 98 5.99 0.96 13.79
CA HIS A 98 6.40 1.43 15.11
C HIS A 98 7.93 1.63 15.25
N ARG A 99 8.73 1.06 14.32
CA ARG A 99 10.18 1.18 14.32
C ARG A 99 10.72 2.39 13.56
N LEU A 100 9.86 3.06 12.80
CA LEU A 100 10.25 4.25 12.08
C LEU A 100 10.46 5.39 13.09
N THR A 101 11.63 6.03 12.98
CA THR A 101 12.02 7.18 13.80
C THR A 101 12.29 8.43 12.97
N GLN A 102 12.13 8.32 11.65
CA GLN A 102 12.38 9.36 10.66
C GLN A 102 11.24 10.39 10.61
N ASP A 103 11.47 11.47 9.85
CA ASP A 103 10.38 12.32 9.37
C ASP A 103 9.65 11.60 8.25
N VAL A 104 8.33 11.61 8.29
CA VAL A 104 7.47 10.86 7.37
C VAL A 104 6.46 11.77 6.70
N LEU A 105 6.36 11.67 5.38
CA LEU A 105 5.27 12.20 4.58
C LEU A 105 4.43 11.05 4.03
N LEU A 106 3.14 11.07 4.30
CA LEU A 106 2.14 10.19 3.68
C LEU A 106 1.34 10.99 2.65
N MET A 107 1.15 10.43 1.47
CA MET A 107 0.31 11.00 0.41
C MET A 107 -0.73 9.99 -0.03
N ALA A 108 -1.99 10.44 -0.22
CA ALA A 108 -3.08 9.58 -0.69
C ALA A 108 -4.11 10.38 -1.48
N GLY A 109 -4.79 9.73 -2.42
CA GLY A 109 -5.92 10.26 -3.17
C GLY A 109 -7.26 9.79 -2.62
N THR A 110 -8.27 10.66 -2.57
CA THR A 110 -9.60 10.32 -2.04
C THR A 110 -10.41 9.39 -2.94
N THR A 111 -10.05 9.27 -4.22
CA THR A 111 -10.73 8.42 -5.21
C THR A 111 -9.79 7.39 -5.81
N ASP A 112 -8.75 7.00 -5.07
CA ASP A 112 -7.86 5.91 -5.47
C ASP A 112 -8.65 4.59 -5.45
N HIS A 113 -8.71 3.93 -6.61
CA HIS A 113 -9.45 2.67 -6.78
C HIS A 113 -8.66 1.43 -6.37
N TYR A 114 -7.34 1.57 -6.12
CA TYR A 114 -6.48 0.49 -5.63
C TYR A 114 -6.19 0.58 -4.14
N VAL A 115 -6.06 1.82 -3.62
CA VAL A 115 -5.65 2.08 -2.25
C VAL A 115 -6.69 2.95 -1.55
N PRO A 116 -7.67 2.35 -0.87
CA PRO A 116 -8.69 3.08 -0.13
C PRO A 116 -8.08 4.08 0.87
N ILE A 117 -8.72 5.24 1.03
CA ILE A 117 -8.24 6.30 1.93
C ILE A 117 -8.12 5.84 3.39
N GLU A 118 -8.89 4.85 3.79
CA GLU A 118 -8.82 4.23 5.11
C GLU A 118 -7.44 3.67 5.43
N HIS A 119 -6.70 3.22 4.40
CA HIS A 119 -5.34 2.74 4.55
C HIS A 119 -4.37 3.84 5.01
N LEU A 120 -4.58 5.09 4.61
CA LEU A 120 -3.84 6.22 5.15
C LEU A 120 -4.10 6.37 6.65
N HIS A 121 -5.37 6.31 7.06
CA HIS A 121 -5.76 6.43 8.47
C HIS A 121 -5.17 5.29 9.31
N ASP A 122 -5.27 4.06 8.83
CA ASP A 122 -4.67 2.89 9.49
C ASP A 122 -3.15 3.04 9.62
N GLN A 123 -2.49 3.56 8.59
CA GLN A 123 -1.04 3.75 8.63
C GLN A 123 -0.62 4.83 9.64
N ILE A 124 -1.36 5.94 9.72
CA ILE A 124 -1.12 7.02 10.70
C ILE A 124 -1.11 6.45 12.12
N THR A 125 -2.09 5.60 12.46
CA THR A 125 -2.22 5.04 13.81
C THR A 125 -1.08 4.10 14.21
N THR A 126 -0.35 3.54 13.23
CA THR A 126 0.74 2.60 13.47
C THR A 126 2.14 3.23 13.47
N LEU A 127 2.27 4.50 13.05
CA LEU A 127 3.53 5.25 13.00
C LEU A 127 3.81 5.95 14.34
N THR A 128 3.94 5.18 15.41
CA THR A 128 4.01 5.70 16.78
C THR A 128 5.39 6.18 17.21
N GLY A 129 6.45 5.85 16.45
CA GLY A 129 7.84 6.17 16.79
C GLY A 129 8.47 7.28 15.94
N VAL A 130 7.75 7.80 14.95
CA VAL A 130 8.30 8.79 14.00
C VAL A 130 8.59 10.12 14.65
N ARG A 131 9.64 10.82 14.18
CA ARG A 131 10.04 12.15 14.67
C ARG A 131 9.00 13.21 14.29
N SER A 132 8.51 13.16 13.06
CA SER A 132 7.39 13.98 12.59
C SER A 132 6.55 13.21 11.57
N LEU A 133 5.26 13.52 11.50
CA LEU A 133 4.34 12.92 10.55
C LEU A 133 3.54 14.02 9.85
N SER A 134 3.67 14.09 8.53
CA SER A 134 2.85 14.90 7.65
C SER A 134 1.96 13.97 6.81
N ALA A 135 0.70 14.37 6.63
CA ALA A 135 -0.23 13.66 5.75
C ALA A 135 -0.81 14.64 4.73
N ARG A 136 -0.79 14.27 3.44
CA ARG A 136 -1.40 15.04 2.36
C ARG A 136 -2.44 14.21 1.65
N ILE A 137 -3.69 14.65 1.72
CA ILE A 137 -4.82 14.05 1.02
C ILE A 137 -5.14 14.92 -0.19
N PHE A 138 -5.17 14.30 -1.36
CA PHE A 138 -5.53 14.94 -2.62
C PHE A 138 -6.98 14.66 -2.95
N THR A 139 -7.68 15.71 -3.45
CA THR A 139 -9.10 15.68 -3.74
C THR A 139 -9.37 15.80 -5.25
N PRO A 140 -10.58 15.50 -5.73
CA PRO A 140 -10.96 15.70 -7.14
C PRO A 140 -10.80 17.14 -7.63
N ALA A 141 -11.00 18.13 -6.76
CA ALA A 141 -10.83 19.55 -7.10
C ALA A 141 -9.39 19.89 -7.55
N GLU A 142 -8.42 19.08 -7.15
CA GLU A 142 -7.01 19.24 -7.48
C GLU A 142 -6.58 18.35 -8.65
N SER A 143 -7.49 17.56 -9.21
CA SER A 143 -7.21 16.55 -10.25
C SER A 143 -6.13 15.53 -9.87
N ALA A 144 -5.90 15.32 -8.58
CA ALA A 144 -4.84 14.46 -8.04
C ALA A 144 -5.37 13.34 -7.11
N SER A 145 -6.68 13.13 -7.08
CA SER A 145 -7.34 12.20 -6.16
C SER A 145 -7.23 10.73 -6.54
N ASN A 146 -6.72 10.42 -7.73
CA ASN A 146 -6.57 9.08 -8.26
C ASN A 146 -5.25 8.42 -7.82
N HIS A 147 -5.09 7.15 -8.17
CA HIS A 147 -3.90 6.35 -7.83
C HIS A 147 -2.60 7.03 -8.28
N CYS A 148 -1.61 7.09 -7.40
CA CYS A 148 -0.32 7.76 -7.60
C CYS A 148 -0.43 9.22 -8.05
N GLN A 149 -1.57 9.86 -7.81
CA GLN A 149 -1.87 11.25 -8.18
C GLN A 149 -1.61 11.55 -9.67
N LEU A 150 -1.82 10.52 -10.54
CA LEU A 150 -1.51 10.57 -11.97
C LEU A 150 -2.23 11.71 -12.72
N GLY A 151 -3.39 12.14 -12.23
CA GLY A 151 -4.12 13.27 -12.81
C GLY A 151 -3.42 14.62 -12.66
N ASN A 152 -2.53 14.77 -11.66
CA ASN A 152 -1.76 15.99 -11.42
C ASN A 152 -0.41 15.68 -10.72
N LEU A 153 0.47 14.99 -11.42
CA LEU A 153 1.81 14.66 -10.94
C LEU A 153 2.62 15.89 -10.54
N GLY A 154 2.42 17.01 -11.24
CA GLY A 154 3.10 18.28 -10.91
C GLY A 154 2.77 18.76 -9.51
N LEU A 155 1.53 18.62 -9.06
CA LEU A 155 1.12 18.96 -7.70
C LEU A 155 1.71 17.98 -6.68
N ALA A 156 1.68 16.68 -6.98
CA ALA A 156 2.27 15.66 -6.11
C ALA A 156 3.78 15.91 -5.90
N MET A 157 4.51 16.16 -6.98
CA MET A 157 5.95 16.44 -6.90
C MET A 157 6.26 17.74 -6.15
N ARG A 158 5.50 18.82 -6.39
CA ARG A 158 5.65 20.05 -5.60
C ARG A 158 5.40 19.82 -4.11
N THR A 159 4.41 18.99 -3.77
CA THR A 159 4.15 18.63 -2.38
C THR A 159 5.37 17.95 -1.74
N VAL A 160 5.99 17.01 -2.45
CA VAL A 160 7.21 16.34 -1.99
C VAL A 160 8.36 17.35 -1.81
N LEU A 161 8.62 18.18 -2.81
CA LEU A 161 9.73 19.14 -2.77
C LEU A 161 9.52 20.16 -1.65
N ASN A 162 8.34 20.77 -1.55
CA ASN A 162 8.03 21.72 -0.47
C ASN A 162 8.16 21.10 0.92
N TRP A 163 7.83 19.80 1.06
CA TRP A 163 8.01 19.10 2.33
C TRP A 163 9.49 18.86 2.62
N LEU A 164 10.30 18.52 1.63
CA LEU A 164 11.74 18.35 1.80
C LEU A 164 12.46 19.67 2.12
N ASP A 165 12.02 20.78 1.54
CA ASP A 165 12.60 22.11 1.75
C ASP A 165 12.47 22.57 3.22
N GLN A 166 11.49 22.06 3.97
CA GLN A 166 11.35 22.35 5.40
C GLN A 166 12.54 21.87 6.23
N PHE A 167 13.35 20.98 5.70
CA PHE A 167 14.53 20.40 6.35
C PHE A 167 15.84 20.87 5.71
N ALA A 168 15.79 21.75 4.72
CA ALA A 168 16.98 22.36 4.17
C ALA A 168 17.62 23.26 5.24
N PRO A 169 18.97 23.30 5.36
CA PRO A 169 19.60 24.29 6.19
C PRO A 169 19.21 25.69 5.70
N VAL A 170 18.76 26.53 6.62
CA VAL A 170 18.53 27.96 6.31
C VAL A 170 19.88 28.51 5.91
N CYS A 171 20.06 28.87 4.63
CA CYS A 171 21.20 29.66 4.24
C CYS A 171 21.03 31.04 4.88
N GLU A 172 21.75 31.34 5.94
CA GLU A 172 21.90 32.70 6.45
C GLU A 172 22.66 33.49 5.37
N GLU A 173 21.99 34.49 4.75
CA GLU A 173 22.59 35.47 3.85
C GLU A 173 23.47 36.43 4.62
#